data_8d0cf86cf40fad36e7e598142c6c59df
#
_entry.id   8d0cf86cf40fad36e7e598142c6c59df
#
_cell.length_a   1.000
_cell.length_b   1.000
_cell.length_c   1.000
_cell.angle_alpha   90.00
_cell.angle_beta   90.00
_cell.angle_gamma   90.00
#
_symmetry.space_group_name_H-M   'P 1'
#
loop_
_entity.id
_entity.type
_entity.pdbx_description
1 polymer ?
#
loop_
_entity_poly.entity_id
_entity_poly.type
_entity_poly.pdbx_seq_one_letter_code
_entity_poly.pdbx_strand_id
1 'polypeptide(L)'
;MYLNKVMLIGNLTRDPEMKAIPSGMKVTNFSVATNRVWKDKDGSKKEATEFHNVVVFGRQAETVAQYMKKGSNIMVEGRLQTRSWEADGKKNYRTEIMAENIQFGSRGSSSEGSGGSSSYGNAKKETGAEQKAPDLDTIEYPDEDDINPEDIPF
;
A
#
# COMPACT_ATOMS: atom_id res chain seq x y z
N MET A 1 -27.81 -10.79 -11.09
CA MET A 1 -26.92 -10.16 -10.09
C MET A 1 -25.56 -9.96 -10.75
N TYR A 2 -24.94 -8.77 -10.62
CA TYR A 2 -23.67 -8.44 -11.27
C TYR A 2 -22.74 -7.81 -10.24
N LEU A 3 -21.48 -8.22 -10.22
CA LEU A 3 -20.44 -7.66 -9.38
C LEU A 3 -19.17 -7.44 -10.21
N ASN A 4 -18.58 -6.23 -10.13
CA ASN A 4 -17.31 -5.89 -10.74
C ASN A 4 -16.50 -5.09 -9.72
N LYS A 5 -15.65 -5.76 -8.95
CA LYS A 5 -14.87 -5.19 -7.86
C LYS A 5 -13.45 -5.74 -7.89
N VAL A 6 -12.48 -4.86 -7.72
CA VAL A 6 -11.06 -5.19 -7.64
C VAL A 6 -10.47 -4.51 -6.42
N MET A 7 -9.64 -5.24 -5.68
CA MET A 7 -8.83 -4.72 -4.59
C MET A 7 -7.39 -5.18 -4.79
N LEU A 8 -6.45 -4.26 -4.79
CA LEU A 8 -5.03 -4.52 -4.97
C LEU A 8 -4.21 -3.78 -3.92
N ILE A 9 -3.19 -4.46 -3.40
CA ILE A 9 -2.11 -3.81 -2.64
C ILE A 9 -0.80 -4.16 -3.34
N GLY A 10 -0.02 -3.15 -3.69
CA GLY A 10 1.24 -3.34 -4.39
C GLY A 10 2.06 -2.07 -4.46
N ASN A 11 3.10 -2.09 -5.28
CA ASN A 11 4.01 -0.97 -5.43
C ASN A 11 3.94 -0.38 -6.84
N LEU A 12 4.07 0.95 -6.94
CA LEU A 12 4.14 1.61 -8.24
C LEU A 12 5.42 1.20 -8.98
N THR A 13 5.26 0.84 -10.27
CA THR A 13 6.38 0.43 -11.13
C THR A 13 7.10 1.61 -11.79
N ARG A 14 6.41 2.75 -11.90
CA ARG A 14 6.87 4.01 -12.47
C ARG A 14 6.16 5.18 -11.79
N ASP A 15 6.67 6.39 -12.03
CA ASP A 15 6.01 7.60 -11.56
C ASP A 15 4.63 7.76 -12.21
N PRO A 16 3.61 8.25 -11.47
CA PRO A 16 2.28 8.50 -12.01
C PRO A 16 2.29 9.59 -13.08
N GLU A 17 1.59 9.35 -14.18
CA GLU A 17 1.43 10.31 -15.27
C GLU A 17 0.07 11.00 -15.19
N MET A 18 0.05 12.27 -14.82
CA MET A 18 -1.16 13.08 -14.79
C MET A 18 -1.38 13.81 -16.10
N LYS A 19 -2.62 13.78 -16.60
CA LYS A 19 -3.07 14.52 -17.79
C LYS A 19 -4.40 15.23 -17.48
N ALA A 20 -4.64 16.36 -18.13
CA ALA A 20 -5.94 17.00 -18.15
C ALA A 20 -6.68 16.55 -19.41
N ILE A 21 -7.94 16.11 -19.26
CA ILE A 21 -8.81 15.85 -20.41
C ILE A 21 -9.53 17.14 -20.83
N PRO A 22 -10.11 17.22 -22.05
CA PRO A 22 -10.75 18.45 -22.56
C PRO A 22 -11.84 19.05 -21.67
N SER A 23 -12.47 18.23 -20.82
CA SER A 23 -13.45 18.70 -19.81
C SER A 23 -12.82 19.43 -18.61
N GLY A 24 -11.49 19.55 -18.54
CA GLY A 24 -10.77 20.12 -17.41
C GLY A 24 -10.50 19.14 -16.26
N MET A 25 -11.07 17.93 -16.30
CA MET A 25 -10.86 16.93 -15.27
C MET A 25 -9.44 16.37 -15.34
N LYS A 26 -8.81 16.17 -14.19
CA LYS A 26 -7.50 15.51 -14.06
C LYS A 26 -7.65 14.01 -14.09
N VAL A 27 -6.76 13.34 -14.79
CA VAL A 27 -6.67 11.88 -14.89
C VAL A 27 -5.22 11.48 -14.65
N THR A 28 -4.99 10.52 -13.80
CA THR A 28 -3.65 9.97 -13.54
C THR A 28 -3.61 8.50 -13.88
N ASN A 29 -2.63 8.10 -14.69
CA ASN A 29 -2.37 6.73 -15.07
C ASN A 29 -1.10 6.25 -14.36
N PHE A 30 -1.17 5.08 -13.76
CA PHE A 30 -0.02 4.43 -13.14
C PHE A 30 -0.14 2.90 -13.22
N SER A 31 0.95 2.20 -12.93
CA SER A 31 0.98 0.75 -12.92
C SER A 31 1.42 0.25 -11.55
N VAL A 32 0.70 -0.75 -11.04
CA VAL A 32 0.96 -1.40 -9.76
C VAL A 32 1.46 -2.80 -9.99
N ALA A 33 2.59 -3.16 -9.36
CA ALA A 33 3.10 -4.52 -9.31
C ALA A 33 2.61 -5.22 -8.05
N THR A 34 2.09 -6.44 -8.23
CA THR A 34 1.73 -7.35 -7.14
C THR A 34 2.55 -8.61 -7.26
N ASN A 35 3.18 -9.05 -6.17
CA ASN A 35 4.02 -10.24 -6.16
C ASN A 35 3.28 -11.41 -5.52
N ARG A 36 3.36 -12.57 -6.15
CA ARG A 36 2.87 -13.83 -5.62
C ARG A 36 4.04 -14.81 -5.46
N VAL A 37 4.16 -15.36 -4.28
CA VAL A 37 5.18 -16.35 -3.96
C VAL A 37 4.49 -17.65 -3.57
N TRP A 38 4.96 -18.79 -4.16
CA TRP A 38 4.43 -20.10 -3.80
C TRP A 38 5.54 -21.16 -3.83
N LYS A 39 5.28 -22.30 -3.21
CA LYS A 39 6.14 -23.48 -3.32
C LYS A 39 5.58 -24.40 -4.40
N ASP A 40 6.42 -24.89 -5.29
CA ASP A 40 6.08 -25.90 -6.29
C ASP A 40 6.05 -27.30 -5.64
N LYS A 41 5.58 -28.29 -6.39
CA LYS A 41 5.47 -29.70 -5.93
C LYS A 41 6.80 -30.32 -5.52
N ASP A 42 7.89 -29.88 -6.10
CA ASP A 42 9.27 -30.26 -5.78
C ASP A 42 9.88 -29.49 -4.59
N GLY A 43 9.09 -28.63 -3.92
CA GLY A 43 9.53 -27.81 -2.80
C GLY A 43 10.25 -26.52 -3.15
N SER A 44 10.52 -26.29 -4.46
CA SER A 44 11.17 -25.06 -4.91
C SER A 44 10.25 -23.85 -4.72
N LYS A 45 10.83 -22.72 -4.28
CA LYS A 45 10.13 -21.44 -4.16
C LYS A 45 10.05 -20.78 -5.53
N LYS A 46 8.83 -20.47 -5.98
CA LYS A 46 8.56 -19.71 -7.20
C LYS A 46 7.93 -18.36 -6.88
N GLU A 47 8.22 -17.39 -7.73
CA GLU A 47 7.70 -16.03 -7.64
C GLU A 47 7.19 -15.58 -9.01
N ALA A 48 6.06 -14.88 -9.02
CA ALA A 48 5.55 -14.19 -10.20
C ALA A 48 5.09 -12.80 -9.82
N THR A 49 5.33 -11.86 -10.71
CA THR A 49 4.90 -10.46 -10.56
C THR A 49 3.88 -10.15 -11.64
N GLU A 50 2.72 -9.66 -11.22
CA GLU A 50 1.66 -9.19 -12.10
C GLU A 50 1.64 -7.67 -12.13
N PHE A 51 1.42 -7.09 -13.32
CA PHE A 51 1.39 -5.65 -13.54
C PHE A 51 -0.02 -5.21 -13.90
N HIS A 52 -0.56 -4.30 -13.11
CA HIS A 52 -1.93 -3.79 -13.25
C HIS A 52 -1.92 -2.33 -13.68
N ASN A 53 -2.61 -2.02 -14.78
CA ASN A 53 -2.80 -0.64 -15.20
C ASN A 53 -3.98 -0.04 -14.43
N VAL A 54 -3.75 1.08 -13.79
CA VAL A 54 -4.73 1.80 -12.95
C VAL A 54 -4.95 3.20 -13.50
N VAL A 55 -6.20 3.61 -13.56
CA VAL A 55 -6.64 4.94 -13.95
C VAL A 55 -7.46 5.54 -12.82
N VAL A 56 -7.13 6.75 -12.43
CA VAL A 56 -7.84 7.50 -11.38
C VAL A 56 -8.21 8.89 -11.88
N PHE A 57 -9.35 9.39 -11.45
CA PHE A 57 -9.94 10.66 -11.91
C PHE A 57 -10.07 11.67 -10.77
N GLY A 58 -10.17 12.95 -11.16
CA GLY A 58 -10.52 14.07 -10.30
C GLY A 58 -9.47 14.34 -9.22
N ARG A 59 -9.93 14.65 -8.00
CA ARG A 59 -9.07 15.04 -6.88
C ARG A 59 -8.07 13.95 -6.48
N GLN A 60 -8.48 12.69 -6.52
CA GLN A 60 -7.57 11.58 -6.23
C GLN A 60 -6.43 11.48 -7.26
N ALA A 61 -6.69 11.83 -8.53
CA ALA A 61 -5.67 11.86 -9.57
C ALA A 61 -4.55 12.87 -9.24
N GLU A 62 -4.91 14.05 -8.75
CA GLU A 62 -3.96 15.09 -8.32
C GLU A 62 -3.15 14.62 -7.11
N THR A 63 -3.84 14.04 -6.12
CA THR A 63 -3.18 13.52 -4.90
C THR A 63 -2.16 12.42 -5.23
N VAL A 64 -2.52 11.47 -6.09
CA VAL A 64 -1.61 10.40 -6.52
C VAL A 64 -0.40 10.97 -7.24
N ALA A 65 -0.60 11.89 -8.18
CA ALA A 65 0.50 12.50 -8.94
C ALA A 65 1.44 13.34 -8.06
N GLN A 66 0.90 13.98 -7.02
CA GLN A 66 1.68 14.83 -6.12
C GLN A 66 2.50 14.04 -5.11
N TYR A 67 1.94 12.98 -4.53
CA TYR A 67 2.53 12.30 -3.37
C TYR A 67 3.17 10.96 -3.67
N MET A 68 2.83 10.32 -4.79
CA MET A 68 3.31 8.99 -5.14
C MET A 68 4.45 9.04 -6.14
N LYS A 69 5.38 8.09 -6.01
CA LYS A 69 6.51 7.89 -6.91
C LYS A 69 6.71 6.40 -7.17
N LYS A 70 7.55 6.06 -8.15
CA LYS A 70 8.01 4.68 -8.36
C LYS A 70 8.44 4.05 -7.03
N GLY A 71 7.98 2.84 -6.77
CA GLY A 71 8.26 2.08 -5.55
C GLY A 71 7.33 2.39 -4.36
N SER A 72 6.50 3.44 -4.42
CA SER A 72 5.54 3.73 -3.36
C SER A 72 4.50 2.61 -3.23
N ASN A 73 4.18 2.22 -2.00
CA ASN A 73 3.14 1.25 -1.71
C ASN A 73 1.75 1.91 -1.75
N ILE A 74 0.79 1.23 -2.36
CA ILE A 74 -0.57 1.73 -2.58
C ILE A 74 -1.59 0.60 -2.47
N MET A 75 -2.73 0.89 -1.85
CA MET A 75 -3.94 0.09 -1.96
C MET A 75 -4.89 0.78 -2.93
N VAL A 76 -5.40 0.02 -3.89
CA VAL A 76 -6.37 0.46 -4.89
C VAL A 76 -7.62 -0.39 -4.78
N GLU A 77 -8.75 0.26 -4.64
CA GLU A 77 -10.07 -0.33 -4.74
C GLU A 77 -10.78 0.27 -5.96
N GLY A 78 -11.40 -0.57 -6.79
CA GLY A 78 -12.04 -0.10 -8.01
C GLY A 78 -12.76 -1.21 -8.76
N ARG A 79 -12.92 -1.03 -10.06
CA ARG A 79 -13.54 -1.99 -10.97
C ARG A 79 -12.73 -2.16 -12.24
N LEU A 80 -12.87 -3.30 -12.91
CA LEU A 80 -12.29 -3.54 -14.24
C LEU A 80 -13.08 -2.79 -15.31
N GLN A 81 -12.37 -2.21 -16.25
CA GLN A 81 -12.94 -1.62 -17.46
C GLN A 81 -12.07 -1.96 -18.65
N THR A 82 -12.68 -2.51 -19.69
CA THR A 82 -11.99 -2.77 -20.95
C THR A 82 -12.37 -1.67 -21.95
N ARG A 83 -11.35 -1.01 -22.49
CA ARG A 83 -11.49 -0.06 -23.61
C ARG A 83 -11.09 -0.75 -24.89
N SER A 84 -11.75 -0.37 -25.98
CA SER A 84 -11.37 -0.79 -27.32
C SER A 84 -11.16 0.43 -28.22
N TRP A 85 -10.17 0.33 -29.09
CA TRP A 85 -9.91 1.33 -30.13
C TRP A 85 -9.42 0.64 -31.37
N GLU A 86 -9.60 1.29 -32.49
CA GLU A 86 -9.11 0.81 -33.79
C GLU A 86 -7.84 1.58 -34.16
N ALA A 87 -6.79 0.84 -34.50
CA ALA A 87 -5.55 1.40 -35.02
C ALA A 87 -5.03 0.44 -36.11
N ASP A 88 -4.60 1.00 -37.24
CA ASP A 88 -4.08 0.24 -38.39
C ASP A 88 -5.04 -0.85 -38.89
N GLY A 89 -6.37 -0.59 -38.87
CA GLY A 89 -7.40 -1.55 -39.28
C GLY A 89 -7.57 -2.73 -38.33
N LYS A 90 -6.93 -2.69 -37.14
CA LYS A 90 -7.04 -3.72 -36.11
C LYS A 90 -7.73 -3.16 -34.86
N LYS A 91 -8.65 -3.96 -34.29
CA LYS A 91 -9.31 -3.66 -33.05
C LYS A 91 -8.44 -4.07 -31.86
N ASN A 92 -8.01 -3.09 -31.08
CA ASN A 92 -7.19 -3.28 -29.89
C ASN A 92 -8.06 -3.20 -28.64
N TYR A 93 -7.69 -3.96 -27.60
CA TYR A 93 -8.37 -3.97 -26.31
C TYR A 93 -7.37 -3.75 -25.20
N ARG A 94 -7.76 -2.98 -24.20
CA ARG A 94 -6.97 -2.78 -22.98
C ARG A 94 -7.89 -2.82 -21.76
N THR A 95 -7.60 -3.74 -20.86
CA THR A 95 -8.29 -3.81 -19.58
C THR A 95 -7.50 -3.01 -18.55
N GLU A 96 -8.18 -2.10 -17.87
CA GLU A 96 -7.63 -1.21 -16.86
C GLU A 96 -8.49 -1.26 -15.61
N ILE A 97 -7.90 -0.93 -14.46
CA ILE A 97 -8.63 -0.78 -13.21
C ILE A 97 -8.99 0.69 -13.04
N MET A 98 -10.28 0.95 -12.99
CA MET A 98 -10.82 2.27 -12.67
C MET A 98 -10.86 2.40 -11.16
N ALA A 99 -9.91 3.17 -10.60
CA ALA A 99 -9.84 3.38 -9.16
C ALA A 99 -11.01 4.23 -8.66
N GLU A 100 -11.66 3.74 -7.61
CA GLU A 100 -12.75 4.40 -6.90
C GLU A 100 -12.28 4.93 -5.54
N ASN A 101 -11.40 4.17 -4.89
CA ASN A 101 -10.78 4.54 -3.62
C ASN A 101 -9.29 4.17 -3.63
N ILE A 102 -8.47 5.04 -3.04
CA ILE A 102 -7.03 4.85 -2.95
C ILE A 102 -6.57 5.14 -1.52
N GLN A 103 -5.75 4.26 -0.99
CA GLN A 103 -5.06 4.47 0.27
C GLN A 103 -3.55 4.36 0.05
N PHE A 104 -2.82 5.30 0.63
CA PHE A 104 -1.37 5.30 0.58
C PHE A 104 -0.81 4.42 1.70
N GLY A 105 0.01 3.46 1.32
CA GLY A 105 0.77 2.67 2.28
C GLY A 105 1.86 3.53 2.94
N SER A 106 2.39 3.05 4.06
CA SER A 106 3.56 3.68 4.68
C SER A 106 4.69 3.70 3.66
N ARG A 107 5.38 4.83 3.53
CA ARG A 107 6.68 4.85 2.83
C ARG A 107 7.58 3.89 3.57
N GLY A 108 7.91 2.76 2.95
CA GLY A 108 9.04 1.99 3.40
C GLY A 108 10.23 2.96 3.39
N SER A 109 10.74 3.31 4.55
CA SER A 109 12.06 3.92 4.62
C SER A 109 12.97 2.93 3.93
N SER A 110 13.47 3.27 2.76
CA SER A 110 14.65 2.65 2.21
C SER A 110 15.76 2.92 3.22
N SER A 111 15.93 2.01 4.17
CA SER A 111 17.16 1.94 4.93
C SER A 111 18.23 1.47 3.94
N GLU A 112 18.79 2.45 3.21
CA GLU A 112 20.15 2.28 2.72
C GLU A 112 20.99 1.90 3.92
N GLY A 113 21.64 0.76 3.77
CA GLY A 113 22.35 0.06 4.81
C GLY A 113 23.25 0.96 5.63
N SER A 114 22.98 0.99 6.92
CA SER A 114 24.00 1.19 7.93
C SER A 114 23.94 -0.04 8.82
N GLY A 115 24.83 -0.98 8.55
CA GLY A 115 25.19 -2.05 9.47
C GLY A 115 25.71 -1.42 10.75
N GLY A 116 24.82 -1.27 11.72
CA GLY A 116 25.12 -0.90 13.09
C GLY A 116 24.97 -2.12 13.98
N SER A 117 26.03 -2.91 14.08
CA SER A 117 26.23 -3.89 15.13
C SER A 117 26.08 -3.22 16.49
N SER A 118 24.99 -3.40 17.20
CA SER A 118 24.88 -3.02 18.60
C SER A 118 25.61 -4.05 19.46
N SER A 119 26.89 -3.80 19.67
CA SER A 119 27.68 -4.42 20.75
C SER A 119 27.13 -3.93 22.08
N TYR A 120 26.63 -4.85 22.89
CA TYR A 120 26.40 -4.64 24.33
C TYR A 120 27.76 -4.45 25.01
N GLY A 121 28.12 -3.18 25.26
CA GLY A 121 29.29 -2.80 26.03
C GLY A 121 28.88 -2.10 27.32
N ASN A 122 29.07 -2.81 28.44
CA ASN A 122 28.96 -2.35 29.81
C ASN A 122 30.00 -1.26 30.12
N ALA A 123 29.59 -0.04 30.53
CA ALA A 123 30.43 0.90 31.25
C ALA A 123 29.60 1.88 32.11
N LYS A 124 29.62 1.67 33.35
CA LYS A 124 29.81 2.39 34.62
C LYS A 124 29.76 3.94 34.61
N LYS A 125 28.71 4.45 35.30
CA LYS A 125 28.62 5.50 36.32
C LYS A 125 29.34 6.85 36.12
N GLU A 126 28.55 7.94 36.05
CA GLU A 126 28.59 9.04 37.05
C GLU A 126 27.56 10.16 36.72
N THR A 127 26.74 10.42 37.73
CA THR A 127 26.15 11.63 38.29
C THR A 127 25.66 12.82 37.45
N GLY A 128 24.37 13.12 37.58
CA GLY A 128 23.90 14.50 37.81
C GLY A 128 22.79 15.01 36.90
N ALA A 129 21.64 15.24 37.52
CA ALA A 129 20.53 16.14 37.20
C ALA A 129 19.20 15.45 36.78
N GLU A 130 18.30 15.45 37.75
CA GLU A 130 16.87 15.17 37.62
C GLU A 130 16.20 16.06 36.58
N GLN A 131 15.56 15.42 35.58
CA GLN A 131 14.37 15.98 34.94
C GLN A 131 13.28 14.90 34.97
N LYS A 132 12.28 15.18 35.78
CA LYS A 132 11.06 14.40 35.98
C LYS A 132 10.33 14.28 34.65
N ALA A 133 10.25 13.05 34.10
CA ALA A 133 9.32 12.70 33.03
C ALA A 133 7.90 12.61 33.60
N PRO A 134 6.86 13.02 32.85
CA PRO A 134 5.48 12.84 33.31
C PRO A 134 5.14 11.34 33.37
N ASP A 135 4.56 10.97 34.50
CA ASP A 135 3.99 9.66 34.78
C ASP A 135 2.92 9.32 33.73
N LEU A 136 3.19 8.33 32.90
CA LEU A 136 2.17 7.75 32.04
C LEU A 136 1.45 6.68 32.84
N ASP A 137 0.16 6.93 33.14
CA ASP A 137 -0.71 5.97 33.78
C ASP A 137 -0.65 4.63 33.02
N THR A 138 -0.14 3.61 33.68
CA THR A 138 -0.13 2.23 33.19
C THR A 138 -1.58 1.74 33.17
N ILE A 139 -2.12 1.47 32.00
CA ILE A 139 -3.43 0.81 31.86
C ILE A 139 -3.23 -0.65 32.26
N GLU A 140 -3.71 -1.02 33.44
CA GLU A 140 -3.84 -2.42 33.85
C GLU A 140 -4.99 -3.05 33.07
N TYR A 141 -4.69 -4.05 32.26
CA TYR A 141 -5.71 -4.90 31.64
C TYR A 141 -6.14 -5.97 32.66
N PRO A 142 -7.45 -6.24 32.78
CA PRO A 142 -7.91 -7.36 33.63
C PRO A 142 -7.36 -8.67 33.09
N ASP A 143 -6.96 -9.56 34.00
CA ASP A 143 -6.48 -10.90 33.69
C ASP A 143 -7.53 -11.70 32.92
N GLU A 144 -7.10 -12.57 31.99
CA GLU A 144 -7.97 -13.34 31.07
C GLU A 144 -9.00 -14.24 31.79
N ASP A 145 -8.88 -14.45 33.10
CA ASP A 145 -9.79 -15.27 33.91
C ASP A 145 -11.06 -14.53 34.39
N ASP A 146 -11.16 -13.20 34.19
CA ASP A 146 -12.30 -12.39 34.67
C ASP A 146 -13.36 -12.09 33.60
N ILE A 147 -13.23 -12.61 32.38
CA ILE A 147 -14.22 -12.42 31.32
C ILE A 147 -15.24 -13.56 31.34
N ASN A 148 -16.41 -13.30 31.95
CA ASN A 148 -17.50 -14.24 31.89
C ASN A 148 -18.18 -14.20 30.50
N PRO A 149 -18.25 -15.34 29.76
CA PRO A 149 -18.84 -15.37 28.42
C PRO A 149 -20.33 -14.95 28.36
N GLU A 150 -21.04 -14.92 29.48
CA GLU A 150 -22.43 -14.53 29.56
C GLU A 150 -22.68 -13.03 29.63
N ASP A 151 -21.63 -12.22 29.81
CA ASP A 151 -21.72 -10.74 29.90
C ASP A 151 -21.48 -10.03 28.56
N ILE A 152 -21.32 -10.75 27.46
CA ILE A 152 -21.15 -10.17 26.13
C ILE A 152 -22.54 -9.95 25.50
N PRO A 153 -23.05 -8.71 25.35
CA PRO A 153 -24.31 -8.44 24.70
C PRO A 153 -24.19 -8.65 23.17
N PHE A 154 -25.02 -9.51 22.64
CA PHE A 154 -25.20 -9.72 21.20
C PHE A 154 -26.30 -8.81 20.67
#